data_f21bc7857aec400275f0f1ff84026bf4
#
_entry.id   f21bc7857aec400275f0f1ff84026bf4
#
_cell.length_a   1.000
_cell.length_b   1.000
_cell.length_c   1.000
_cell.angle_alpha   90.00
_cell.angle_beta   90.00
_cell.angle_gamma   90.00
#
_symmetry.space_group_name_H-M   'P 1'
#
loop_
_entity.id
_entity.type
_entity.pdbx_description
1 polymer ?
#
loop_
_entity_poly.entity_id
_entity_poly.type
_entity_poly.pdbx_seq_one_letter_code
_entity_poly.pdbx_strand_id
1 'polypeptide(L)'
;CILRCGKEAWRSANAIVTALRQGLKKAGLPETAVCLIEDTTHASANALMTAVGYVDLLIPRGGAGLIRACVQNAKVPCIQTGTGICHVYVDDTADLDKALDIIENAKASRPSVCNAEEVCLVHSAIAGEFLPRLAQRLGPDRIAKGLHPVELRLDKRAAAIIVGTPAGEKDFDTEFLDYILAVKVV
;
A
#
# COMPACT_ATOMS: atom_id res chain seq x y z
N CYS A 1 -15.39 -21.04 1.36
CA CYS A 1 -14.53 -19.91 1.75
C CYS A 1 -14.90 -19.45 3.15
N ILE A 2 -13.91 -19.29 4.04
CA ILE A 2 -14.09 -18.79 5.41
C ILE A 2 -13.49 -17.39 5.48
N LEU A 3 -14.30 -16.41 5.85
CA LEU A 3 -13.90 -15.02 5.99
C LEU A 3 -13.82 -14.64 7.48
N ARG A 4 -12.83 -13.85 7.83
CA ARG A 4 -12.68 -13.24 9.15
C ARG A 4 -12.32 -11.77 8.98
N CYS A 5 -12.98 -10.89 9.71
CA CYS A 5 -12.71 -9.45 9.68
C CYS A 5 -12.35 -8.90 11.06
N GLY A 6 -11.77 -7.71 11.10
CA GLY A 6 -11.59 -6.95 12.33
C GLY A 6 -12.93 -6.41 12.87
N LYS A 7 -12.93 -6.02 14.14
CA LYS A 7 -14.12 -5.49 14.83
C LYS A 7 -14.67 -4.24 14.13
N GLU A 8 -13.81 -3.38 13.62
CA GLU A 8 -14.15 -2.15 12.93
C GLU A 8 -14.88 -2.38 11.60
N ALA A 9 -14.59 -3.51 10.93
CA ALA A 9 -15.17 -3.86 9.63
C ALA A 9 -16.40 -4.79 9.73
N TRP A 10 -16.81 -5.19 10.94
CA TRP A 10 -17.84 -6.21 11.15
C TRP A 10 -19.14 -5.92 10.42
N ARG A 11 -19.66 -4.70 10.52
CA ARG A 11 -20.94 -4.34 9.88
C ARG A 11 -20.87 -4.45 8.36
N SER A 12 -19.80 -3.95 7.76
CA SER A 12 -19.57 -4.00 6.31
C SER A 12 -19.35 -5.44 5.83
N ALA A 13 -18.54 -6.22 6.55
CA ALA A 13 -18.29 -7.61 6.24
C ALA A 13 -19.59 -8.44 6.28
N ASN A 14 -20.42 -8.24 7.28
CA ASN A 14 -21.71 -8.94 7.41
C ASN A 14 -22.67 -8.59 6.27
N ALA A 15 -22.79 -7.31 5.92
CA ALA A 15 -23.61 -6.86 4.79
C ALA A 15 -23.14 -7.47 3.46
N ILE A 16 -21.83 -7.48 3.21
CA ILE A 16 -21.23 -8.08 2.01
C ILE A 16 -21.49 -9.58 1.95
N VAL A 17 -21.25 -10.31 3.05
CA VAL A 17 -21.48 -11.76 3.10
C VAL A 17 -22.95 -12.09 2.92
N THR A 18 -23.86 -11.30 3.48
CA THR A 18 -25.31 -11.47 3.26
C THR A 18 -25.66 -11.34 1.77
N ALA A 19 -25.13 -10.32 1.09
CA ALA A 19 -25.35 -10.13 -0.33
C ALA A 19 -24.76 -11.29 -1.17
N LEU A 20 -23.55 -11.76 -0.83
CA LEU A 20 -22.92 -12.91 -1.49
C LEU A 20 -23.77 -14.19 -1.33
N ARG A 21 -24.25 -14.47 -0.12
CA ARG A 21 -25.13 -15.64 0.15
C ARG A 21 -26.44 -15.56 -0.62
N GLN A 22 -27.05 -14.38 -0.72
CA GLN A 22 -28.23 -14.19 -1.58
C GLN A 22 -27.93 -14.45 -3.05
N GLY A 23 -26.76 -14.04 -3.55
CA GLY A 23 -26.30 -14.34 -4.90
C GLY A 23 -26.12 -15.86 -5.12
N LEU A 24 -25.44 -16.53 -4.18
CA LEU A 24 -25.28 -18.00 -4.22
C LEU A 24 -26.63 -18.72 -4.28
N LYS A 25 -27.58 -18.34 -3.42
CA LYS A 25 -28.93 -18.90 -3.41
C LYS A 25 -29.65 -18.72 -4.73
N LYS A 26 -29.58 -17.52 -5.32
CA LYS A 26 -30.18 -17.26 -6.66
C LYS A 26 -29.55 -18.10 -7.76
N ALA A 27 -28.27 -18.43 -7.65
CA ALA A 27 -27.54 -19.30 -8.58
C ALA A 27 -27.71 -20.79 -8.30
N GLY A 28 -28.53 -21.20 -7.32
CA GLY A 28 -28.72 -22.60 -6.94
C GLY A 28 -27.51 -23.22 -6.21
N LEU A 29 -26.63 -22.40 -5.65
CA LEU A 29 -25.43 -22.83 -4.91
C LEU A 29 -25.67 -22.75 -3.41
N PRO A 30 -24.97 -23.58 -2.60
CA PRO A 30 -25.11 -23.56 -1.16
C PRO A 30 -24.64 -22.22 -0.55
N GLU A 31 -25.46 -21.59 0.26
CA GLU A 31 -25.13 -20.35 0.98
C GLU A 31 -23.92 -20.52 1.91
N THR A 32 -23.66 -21.75 2.37
CA THR A 32 -22.51 -22.14 3.20
C THR A 32 -21.17 -22.14 2.47
N ALA A 33 -21.16 -21.96 1.13
CA ALA A 33 -19.92 -21.78 0.37
C ALA A 33 -19.15 -20.54 0.83
N VAL A 34 -19.81 -19.55 1.46
CA VAL A 34 -19.18 -18.39 2.10
C VAL A 34 -19.61 -18.32 3.56
N CYS A 35 -18.66 -18.51 4.46
CA CYS A 35 -18.83 -18.40 5.91
C CYS A 35 -18.13 -17.17 6.45
N LEU A 36 -18.74 -16.46 7.41
CA LEU A 36 -18.14 -15.36 8.15
C LEU A 36 -18.01 -15.79 9.62
N ILE A 37 -16.79 -15.66 10.15
CA ILE A 37 -16.54 -15.90 11.58
C ILE A 37 -17.07 -14.70 12.38
N GLU A 38 -17.96 -14.97 13.34
CA GLU A 38 -18.60 -13.95 14.16
C GLU A 38 -17.66 -13.37 15.24
N ASP A 39 -16.74 -14.21 15.74
CA ASP A 39 -15.72 -13.76 16.70
C ASP A 39 -14.67 -12.88 16.01
N THR A 40 -14.67 -11.60 16.33
CA THR A 40 -13.72 -10.61 15.82
C THR A 40 -12.44 -10.47 16.66
N THR A 41 -12.29 -11.28 17.71
CA THR A 41 -11.10 -11.25 18.58
C THR A 41 -9.88 -11.91 17.94
N HIS A 42 -8.71 -11.67 18.50
CA HIS A 42 -7.48 -12.34 18.04
C HIS A 42 -7.54 -13.86 18.22
N ALA A 43 -8.39 -14.38 19.13
CA ALA A 43 -8.54 -15.82 19.33
C ALA A 43 -9.01 -16.53 18.06
N SER A 44 -9.99 -15.96 17.34
CA SER A 44 -10.49 -16.52 16.08
C SER A 44 -9.42 -16.52 14.98
N ALA A 45 -8.56 -15.48 14.92
CA ALA A 45 -7.46 -15.45 13.97
C ALA A 45 -6.44 -16.57 14.26
N ASN A 46 -6.07 -16.75 15.53
CA ASN A 46 -5.15 -17.82 15.95
C ASN A 46 -5.75 -19.22 15.69
N ALA A 47 -7.05 -19.38 15.92
CA ALA A 47 -7.75 -20.64 15.62
C ALA A 47 -7.66 -20.98 14.12
N LEU A 48 -7.87 -20.00 13.22
CA LEU A 48 -7.70 -20.21 11.77
C LEU A 48 -6.26 -20.55 11.39
N MET A 49 -5.25 -19.88 11.97
CA MET A 49 -3.85 -20.16 11.70
C MET A 49 -3.44 -21.59 12.05
N THR A 50 -4.14 -22.22 12.99
CA THR A 50 -3.81 -23.55 13.50
C THR A 50 -4.82 -24.64 13.10
N ALA A 51 -5.82 -24.31 12.26
CA ALA A 51 -6.91 -25.21 11.87
C ALA A 51 -6.49 -26.24 10.81
N VAL A 52 -5.42 -27.01 11.07
CA VAL A 52 -4.93 -28.08 10.19
C VAL A 52 -6.01 -29.14 9.98
N GLY A 53 -6.23 -29.55 8.73
CA GLY A 53 -7.27 -30.49 8.34
C GLY A 53 -8.67 -29.88 8.13
N TYR A 54 -8.85 -28.59 8.47
CA TYR A 54 -10.09 -27.84 8.24
C TYR A 54 -9.91 -26.66 7.29
N VAL A 55 -8.70 -26.11 7.23
CA VAL A 55 -8.33 -24.99 6.36
C VAL A 55 -7.14 -25.43 5.51
N ASP A 56 -7.30 -25.37 4.20
CA ASP A 56 -6.25 -25.77 3.24
C ASP A 56 -5.24 -24.64 3.01
N LEU A 57 -5.72 -23.38 3.02
CA LEU A 57 -4.91 -22.21 2.71
C LEU A 57 -5.41 -20.98 3.48
N LEU A 58 -4.49 -20.25 4.08
CA LEU A 58 -4.73 -18.97 4.73
C LEU A 58 -4.18 -17.83 3.87
N ILE A 59 -5.01 -16.82 3.61
CA ILE A 59 -4.63 -15.60 2.88
C ILE A 59 -4.87 -14.40 3.79
N PRO A 60 -3.87 -14.01 4.62
CA PRO A 60 -4.01 -12.87 5.51
C PRO A 60 -4.02 -11.54 4.73
N ARG A 61 -4.90 -10.65 5.13
CA ARG A 61 -4.99 -9.26 4.68
C ARG A 61 -5.01 -8.35 5.89
N GLY A 62 -4.05 -7.43 5.99
CA GLY A 62 -3.94 -6.50 7.12
C GLY A 62 -2.53 -5.95 7.28
N GLY A 63 -2.30 -5.22 8.35
CA GLY A 63 -1.01 -4.59 8.62
C GLY A 63 0.10 -5.58 8.97
N ALA A 64 1.33 -5.11 9.00
CA ALA A 64 2.56 -5.88 9.22
C ALA A 64 2.52 -6.77 10.49
N GLY A 65 1.78 -6.36 11.53
CA GLY A 65 1.62 -7.15 12.75
C GLY A 65 0.88 -8.47 12.51
N LEU A 66 -0.23 -8.43 11.75
CA LEU A 66 -0.97 -9.65 11.39
C LEU A 66 -0.14 -10.56 10.49
N ILE A 67 0.53 -9.98 9.49
CA ILE A 67 1.38 -10.75 8.57
C ILE A 67 2.48 -11.47 9.35
N ARG A 68 3.20 -10.77 10.24
CA ARG A 68 4.22 -11.41 11.11
C ARG A 68 3.64 -12.53 11.98
N ALA A 69 2.47 -12.30 12.57
CA ALA A 69 1.82 -13.32 13.39
C ALA A 69 1.48 -14.58 12.58
N CYS A 70 1.00 -14.41 11.33
CA CYS A 70 0.74 -15.54 10.43
C CYS A 70 2.03 -16.30 10.09
N VAL A 71 3.10 -15.60 9.71
CA VAL A 71 4.41 -16.21 9.37
C VAL A 71 4.97 -17.02 10.54
N GLN A 72 4.85 -16.50 11.76
CA GLN A 72 5.43 -17.11 12.95
C GLN A 72 4.60 -18.26 13.53
N ASN A 73 3.27 -18.19 13.41
CA ASN A 73 2.36 -19.04 14.16
C ASN A 73 1.48 -19.94 13.29
N ALA A 74 1.34 -19.67 11.98
CA ALA A 74 0.47 -20.49 11.15
C ALA A 74 1.06 -21.90 10.97
N LYS A 75 0.18 -22.90 11.21
CA LYS A 75 0.44 -24.32 10.91
C LYS A 75 -0.25 -24.74 9.60
N VAL A 76 -1.10 -23.89 9.08
CA VAL A 76 -1.76 -24.02 7.78
C VAL A 76 -0.92 -23.29 6.73
N PRO A 77 -0.82 -23.81 5.48
CA PRO A 77 -0.17 -23.08 4.39
C PRO A 77 -0.69 -21.65 4.26
N CYS A 78 0.21 -20.68 4.08
CA CYS A 78 -0.13 -19.27 4.09
C CYS A 78 0.45 -18.57 2.87
N ILE A 79 -0.39 -17.84 2.12
CA ILE A 79 0.04 -16.91 1.06
C ILE A 79 -0.11 -15.49 1.57
N GLN A 80 1.00 -14.80 1.72
CA GLN A 80 1.05 -13.44 2.24
C GLN A 80 1.79 -12.50 1.28
N THR A 81 1.50 -11.20 1.40
CA THR A 81 2.27 -10.13 0.75
C THR A 81 3.07 -9.40 1.81
N GLY A 82 4.29 -8.96 1.46
CA GLY A 82 5.07 -8.05 2.31
C GLY A 82 4.60 -6.59 2.20
N THR A 83 5.41 -5.69 2.74
CA THR A 83 5.29 -4.24 2.52
C THR A 83 5.57 -3.90 1.06
N GLY A 84 4.77 -2.99 0.49
CA GLY A 84 4.97 -2.47 -0.86
C GLY A 84 5.81 -1.19 -0.82
N ILE A 85 7.03 -1.22 -1.35
CA ILE A 85 7.86 -0.03 -1.51
C ILE A 85 8.09 0.19 -3.00
N CYS A 86 7.07 0.76 -3.65
CA CYS A 86 7.10 0.97 -5.08
C CYS A 86 8.05 2.10 -5.45
N HIS A 87 8.87 1.86 -6.46
CA HIS A 87 9.86 2.81 -6.95
C HIS A 87 9.52 3.25 -8.37
N VAL A 88 9.73 4.52 -8.66
CA VAL A 88 9.80 5.04 -10.03
C VAL A 88 11.23 5.52 -10.28
N TYR A 89 11.85 5.04 -11.34
CA TYR A 89 13.14 5.52 -11.82
C TYR A 89 12.96 6.41 -13.03
N VAL A 90 13.48 7.63 -12.94
CA VAL A 90 13.50 8.60 -14.04
C VAL A 90 14.88 8.58 -14.67
N ASP A 91 14.96 7.95 -15.83
CA ASP A 91 16.18 7.79 -16.63
C ASP A 91 16.58 9.10 -17.33
N ASP A 92 17.84 9.23 -17.76
CA ASP A 92 18.33 10.41 -18.46
C ASP A 92 17.68 10.61 -19.84
N THR A 93 17.11 9.55 -20.42
CA THR A 93 16.37 9.57 -21.70
C THR A 93 14.86 9.76 -21.53
N ALA A 94 14.37 9.93 -20.28
CA ALA A 94 12.96 10.00 -20.00
C ALA A 94 12.30 11.28 -20.56
N ASP A 95 11.05 11.14 -20.99
CA ASP A 95 10.16 12.29 -21.20
C ASP A 95 9.76 12.83 -19.82
N LEU A 96 10.30 14.01 -19.47
CA LEU A 96 10.14 14.59 -18.13
C LEU A 96 8.69 14.99 -17.80
N ASP A 97 7.90 15.41 -18.79
CA ASP A 97 6.49 15.75 -18.58
C ASP A 97 5.69 14.50 -18.25
N LYS A 98 5.90 13.44 -19.01
CA LYS A 98 5.28 12.13 -18.73
C LYS A 98 5.71 11.56 -17.39
N ALA A 99 6.99 11.70 -17.01
CA ALA A 99 7.49 11.26 -15.72
C ALA A 99 6.79 11.98 -14.56
N LEU A 100 6.59 13.30 -14.66
CA LEU A 100 5.86 14.09 -13.68
C LEU A 100 4.40 13.63 -13.54
N ASP A 101 3.72 13.38 -14.64
CA ASP A 101 2.32 12.91 -14.63
C ASP A 101 2.20 11.52 -13.98
N ILE A 102 3.14 10.61 -14.29
CA ILE A 102 3.19 9.27 -13.70
C ILE A 102 3.40 9.35 -12.19
N ILE A 103 4.40 10.13 -11.74
CA ILE A 103 4.75 10.24 -10.31
C ILE A 103 3.62 10.92 -9.53
N GLU A 104 3.05 12.01 -10.04
CA GLU A 104 1.90 12.66 -9.38
C GLU A 104 0.74 11.66 -9.23
N ASN A 105 0.41 10.91 -10.26
CA ASN A 105 -0.64 9.92 -10.21
C ASN A 105 -0.29 8.76 -9.26
N ALA A 106 0.91 8.21 -9.36
CA ALA A 106 1.35 7.06 -8.57
C ALA A 106 1.42 7.36 -7.07
N LYS A 107 1.84 8.59 -6.70
CA LYS A 107 1.93 8.99 -5.28
C LYS A 107 0.66 9.60 -4.75
N ALA A 108 -0.01 10.45 -5.52
CA ALA A 108 -0.97 11.39 -4.96
C ALA A 108 -2.44 11.10 -5.29
N SER A 109 -2.74 10.15 -6.17
CA SER A 109 -4.12 9.73 -6.45
C SER A 109 -4.74 8.98 -5.27
N ARG A 110 -3.97 8.07 -4.64
CA ARG A 110 -4.37 7.31 -3.45
C ARG A 110 -3.14 6.84 -2.68
N PRO A 111 -2.57 7.67 -1.79
CA PRO A 111 -1.30 7.37 -1.15
C PRO A 111 -1.33 6.19 -0.17
N SER A 112 -2.51 5.82 0.35
CA SER A 112 -2.70 4.78 1.37
C SER A 112 -2.86 3.35 0.83
N VAL A 113 -2.37 3.08 -0.38
CA VAL A 113 -2.43 1.75 -1.01
C VAL A 113 -1.03 1.19 -1.27
N CYS A 114 -0.90 -0.13 -1.22
CA CYS A 114 0.37 -0.84 -1.34
C CYS A 114 1.08 -0.68 -2.70
N ASN A 115 0.42 -0.16 -3.73
CA ASN A 115 0.99 0.14 -5.04
C ASN A 115 1.18 1.64 -5.29
N ALA A 116 1.03 2.49 -4.26
CA ALA A 116 1.45 3.88 -4.36
C ALA A 116 2.98 3.96 -4.42
N GLU A 117 3.50 4.95 -5.13
CA GLU A 117 4.94 5.19 -5.16
C GLU A 117 5.42 5.66 -3.78
N GLU A 118 6.53 5.09 -3.32
CA GLU A 118 7.16 5.47 -2.05
C GLU A 118 8.56 6.08 -2.26
N VAL A 119 9.22 5.70 -3.37
CA VAL A 119 10.57 6.16 -3.68
C VAL A 119 10.67 6.59 -5.14
N CYS A 120 11.16 7.81 -5.37
CA CYS A 120 11.53 8.33 -6.68
C CYS A 120 13.07 8.31 -6.82
N LEU A 121 13.58 7.58 -7.78
CA LEU A 121 15.00 7.56 -8.16
C LEU A 121 15.20 8.41 -9.41
N VAL A 122 16.14 9.33 -9.39
CA VAL A 122 16.38 10.27 -10.50
C VAL A 122 17.83 10.16 -10.97
N HIS A 123 18.02 9.92 -12.27
CA HIS A 123 19.35 9.91 -12.87
C HIS A 123 20.05 11.26 -12.69
N SER A 124 21.33 11.22 -12.29
CA SER A 124 22.08 12.43 -11.93
C SER A 124 22.18 13.47 -13.05
N ALA A 125 22.22 13.04 -14.31
CA ALA A 125 22.34 13.96 -15.46
C ALA A 125 21.13 14.90 -15.62
N ILE A 126 19.94 14.46 -15.19
CA ILE A 126 18.69 15.24 -15.33
C ILE A 126 18.19 15.82 -14.02
N ALA A 127 18.83 15.49 -12.90
CA ALA A 127 18.34 15.86 -11.56
C ALA A 127 18.20 17.39 -11.41
N GLY A 128 19.13 18.18 -11.97
CA GLY A 128 19.09 19.65 -11.92
C GLY A 128 17.89 20.27 -12.62
N GLU A 129 17.37 19.64 -13.68
CA GLU A 129 16.17 20.08 -14.40
C GLU A 129 14.89 19.47 -13.80
N PHE A 130 14.91 18.18 -13.52
CA PHE A 130 13.71 17.43 -13.12
C PHE A 130 13.25 17.75 -11.71
N LEU A 131 14.16 17.79 -10.73
CA LEU A 131 13.78 17.93 -9.32
C LEU A 131 13.05 19.25 -8.99
N PRO A 132 13.46 20.43 -9.53
CA PRO A 132 12.68 21.65 -9.33
C PRO A 132 11.26 21.56 -9.88
N ARG A 133 11.06 20.91 -11.03
CA ARG A 133 9.74 20.69 -11.63
C ARG A 133 8.89 19.72 -10.78
N LEU A 134 9.51 18.65 -10.25
CA LEU A 134 8.86 17.71 -9.35
C LEU A 134 8.40 18.38 -8.07
N ALA A 135 9.27 19.18 -7.43
CA ALA A 135 8.95 19.93 -6.22
C ALA A 135 7.81 20.92 -6.45
N GLN A 136 7.82 21.64 -7.57
CA GLN A 136 6.74 22.55 -7.96
C GLN A 136 5.42 21.80 -8.16
N ARG A 137 5.43 20.68 -8.91
CA ARG A 137 4.25 19.88 -9.22
C ARG A 137 3.60 19.27 -7.97
N LEU A 138 4.41 18.70 -7.07
CA LEU A 138 3.91 17.97 -5.89
C LEU A 138 3.62 18.90 -4.69
N GLY A 139 4.14 20.11 -4.69
CA GLY A 139 3.94 21.11 -3.62
C GLY A 139 3.01 22.24 -4.05
N PRO A 140 3.56 23.38 -4.52
CA PRO A 140 2.80 24.60 -4.83
C PRO A 140 1.63 24.40 -5.77
N ASP A 141 1.79 23.63 -6.86
CA ASP A 141 0.74 23.42 -7.85
C ASP A 141 -0.46 22.65 -7.26
N ARG A 142 -0.20 21.71 -6.37
CA ARG A 142 -1.25 20.97 -5.65
C ARG A 142 -2.00 21.88 -4.68
N ILE A 143 -1.28 22.71 -3.91
CA ILE A 143 -1.87 23.69 -3.00
C ILE A 143 -2.75 24.67 -3.76
N ALA A 144 -2.30 25.18 -4.91
CA ALA A 144 -3.06 26.09 -5.77
C ALA A 144 -4.38 25.46 -6.27
N LYS A 145 -4.42 24.14 -6.42
CA LYS A 145 -5.61 23.36 -6.80
C LYS A 145 -6.47 22.95 -5.59
N GLY A 146 -6.14 23.35 -4.36
CA GLY A 146 -6.82 22.93 -3.13
C GLY A 146 -6.58 21.45 -2.76
N LEU A 147 -5.52 20.84 -3.28
CA LEU A 147 -5.13 19.46 -3.02
C LEU A 147 -4.03 19.39 -1.96
N HIS A 148 -3.92 18.23 -1.30
CA HIS A 148 -2.88 17.99 -0.29
C HIS A 148 -1.49 17.96 -0.97
N PRO A 149 -0.50 18.74 -0.50
CA PRO A 149 0.87 18.67 -1.01
C PRO A 149 1.53 17.36 -0.58
N VAL A 150 2.59 16.96 -1.29
CA VAL A 150 3.43 15.80 -0.95
C VAL A 150 4.70 16.29 -0.25
N GLU A 151 5.00 15.75 0.92
CA GLU A 151 6.28 15.93 1.60
C GLU A 151 7.37 15.19 0.85
N LEU A 152 8.44 15.89 0.46
CA LEU A 152 9.60 15.28 -0.18
C LEU A 152 10.70 15.02 0.84
N ARG A 153 11.11 13.76 1.01
CA ARG A 153 12.25 13.36 1.83
C ARG A 153 13.45 13.13 0.91
N LEU A 154 14.46 13.94 1.07
CA LEU A 154 15.54 14.13 0.09
C LEU A 154 16.84 13.50 0.57
N ASP A 155 17.49 12.72 -0.29
CA ASP A 155 18.90 12.37 -0.09
C ASP A 155 19.80 13.61 -0.18
N LYS A 156 21.08 13.49 0.17
CA LYS A 156 22.02 14.61 0.19
C LYS A 156 22.17 15.28 -1.17
N ARG A 157 22.10 14.52 -2.27
CA ARG A 157 22.27 15.06 -3.63
C ARG A 157 21.02 15.81 -4.09
N ALA A 158 19.83 15.27 -3.81
CA ALA A 158 18.56 15.95 -4.09
C ALA A 158 18.41 17.21 -3.24
N ALA A 159 18.79 17.18 -1.95
CA ALA A 159 18.76 18.33 -1.04
C ALA A 159 19.71 19.48 -1.45
N ALA A 160 20.70 19.21 -2.26
CA ALA A 160 21.56 20.25 -2.86
C ALA A 160 20.86 21.01 -4.00
N ILE A 161 19.75 20.48 -4.55
CA ILE A 161 19.02 21.02 -5.70
C ILE A 161 17.69 21.64 -5.30
N ILE A 162 16.93 20.98 -4.42
CA ILE A 162 15.60 21.42 -3.98
C ILE A 162 15.48 21.42 -2.46
N VAL A 163 14.46 22.12 -1.95
CA VAL A 163 14.15 22.17 -0.51
C VAL A 163 13.16 21.07 -0.15
N GLY A 164 13.43 20.36 0.94
CA GLY A 164 12.56 19.32 1.50
C GLY A 164 13.09 18.80 2.83
N THR A 165 12.46 17.78 3.37
CA THR A 165 12.89 17.11 4.62
C THR A 165 14.11 16.22 4.33
N PRO A 166 15.20 16.28 5.12
CA PRO A 166 16.32 15.34 4.96
C PRO A 166 15.86 13.90 5.13
N ALA A 167 16.18 13.03 4.17
CA ALA A 167 15.89 11.60 4.26
C ALA A 167 16.91 10.88 5.14
N GLY A 168 16.44 9.97 6.00
CA GLY A 168 17.25 8.95 6.65
C GLY A 168 17.35 7.69 5.78
N GLU A 169 18.26 6.77 6.15
CA GLU A 169 18.43 5.50 5.41
C GLU A 169 17.13 4.68 5.32
N LYS A 170 16.35 4.70 6.39
CA LYS A 170 15.07 3.96 6.47
C LYS A 170 13.97 4.52 5.57
N ASP A 171 14.05 5.78 5.16
CA ASP A 171 13.02 6.38 4.30
C ASP A 171 12.96 5.72 2.92
N PHE A 172 14.08 5.14 2.45
CA PHE A 172 14.13 4.39 1.18
C PHE A 172 13.68 2.94 1.30
N ASP A 173 13.33 2.50 2.50
CA ASP A 173 12.82 1.17 2.83
C ASP A 173 11.55 1.26 3.70
N THR A 174 10.75 2.31 3.47
CA THR A 174 9.54 2.58 4.24
C THR A 174 8.33 2.71 3.33
N GLU A 175 7.27 1.96 3.64
CA GLU A 175 5.93 2.15 3.10
C GLU A 175 5.24 3.25 3.92
N PHE A 176 5.21 4.49 3.42
CA PHE A 176 4.66 5.64 4.14
C PHE A 176 3.13 5.60 4.24
N LEU A 177 2.47 5.11 3.18
CA LEU A 177 0.99 5.09 3.07
C LEU A 177 0.34 6.47 3.24
N ASP A 178 1.09 7.52 2.95
CA ASP A 178 0.70 8.92 3.11
C ASP A 178 1.30 9.79 1.99
N TYR A 179 0.98 11.08 1.98
CA TYR A 179 1.54 12.06 1.06
C TYR A 179 3.02 12.37 1.38
N ILE A 180 3.84 11.35 1.40
CA ILE A 180 5.29 11.40 1.64
C ILE A 180 5.99 10.62 0.53
N LEU A 181 7.01 11.20 -0.09
CA LEU A 181 7.81 10.59 -1.16
C LEU A 181 9.30 10.74 -0.85
N ALA A 182 10.02 9.63 -0.76
CA ALA A 182 11.48 9.65 -0.67
C ALA A 182 12.09 9.87 -2.06
N VAL A 183 13.04 10.79 -2.20
CA VAL A 183 13.68 11.15 -3.47
C VAL A 183 15.18 10.98 -3.37
N LYS A 184 15.75 10.23 -4.30
CA LYS A 184 17.18 9.94 -4.35
C LYS A 184 17.76 10.17 -5.74
N VAL A 185 18.90 10.86 -5.82
CA VAL A 185 19.68 11.02 -7.05
C VAL A 185 20.67 9.87 -7.17
N VAL A 186 20.65 9.15 -8.28
CA VAL A 186 21.49 7.98 -8.57
C VAL A 186 22.37 8.18 -9.78
#